data_cd411e212e25c6803c60ec0f434ca82c
#
_entry.id   cd411e212e25c6803c60ec0f434ca82c
#
_cell.length_a   1.000
_cell.length_b   1.000
_cell.length_c   1.000
_cell.angle_alpha   90.00
_cell.angle_beta   90.00
_cell.angle_gamma   90.00
#
_symmetry.space_group_name_H-M   'P 1'
#
loop_
_entity.id
_entity.type
_entity.pdbx_description
1 polymer ?
#
loop_
_entity_poly.entity_id
_entity_poly.type
_entity_poly.pdbx_seq_one_letter_code
_entity_poly.pdbx_strand_id
1 'polypeptide(L)'
;GAIVDLADGEEKALEMGSYGIGISRLVGGIIEASHDANGIIWPESVAPFHVGLVNLRQGDGACDKVAESIFSKVAALGSDIIYDDRTERAGAKFATMDLIGVPYQVIIGPKGVDKNVIEVKNRKTGKSEEMSHDAFFNFLDA
;
A
#
# COMPACT_ATOMS: atom_id res chain seq x y z
N GLY A 1 18.10 -38.18 -22.93
CA GLY A 1 18.68 -36.84 -22.91
C GLY A 1 19.04 -36.45 -24.34
N ALA A 2 19.10 -35.17 -24.64
CA ALA A 2 19.63 -34.67 -25.90
C ALA A 2 21.16 -34.70 -25.82
N ILE A 3 21.80 -35.26 -26.83
CA ILE A 3 23.26 -35.37 -26.95
C ILE A 3 23.67 -34.62 -28.22
N VAL A 4 24.78 -33.93 -28.19
CA VAL A 4 25.39 -33.24 -29.34
C VAL A 4 26.83 -33.71 -29.51
N ASP A 5 27.26 -33.83 -30.75
CA ASP A 5 28.65 -34.08 -31.08
C ASP A 5 29.42 -32.76 -31.10
N LEU A 6 30.47 -32.66 -30.34
CA LEU A 6 31.38 -31.52 -30.36
C LEU A 6 32.33 -31.61 -31.60
N ALA A 7 32.98 -30.49 -31.90
CA ALA A 7 33.89 -30.40 -33.07
C ALA A 7 35.08 -31.36 -33.01
N ASP A 8 35.43 -31.89 -31.86
CA ASP A 8 36.46 -32.90 -31.60
C ASP A 8 35.94 -34.35 -31.67
N GLY A 9 34.64 -34.52 -31.94
CA GLY A 9 33.96 -35.82 -32.00
C GLY A 9 33.52 -36.37 -30.64
N GLU A 10 33.62 -35.60 -29.56
CA GLU A 10 33.15 -36.03 -28.26
C GLU A 10 31.63 -35.80 -28.14
N GLU A 11 30.89 -36.80 -27.66
CA GLU A 11 29.46 -36.68 -27.37
C GLU A 11 29.26 -36.01 -26.03
N LYS A 12 28.43 -34.95 -26.01
CA LYS A 12 28.09 -34.22 -24.76
C LYS A 12 26.60 -34.09 -24.58
N ALA A 13 26.13 -34.43 -23.38
CA ALA A 13 24.75 -34.19 -23.00
C ALA A 13 24.49 -32.68 -22.86
N LEU A 14 23.40 -32.21 -23.46
CA LEU A 14 22.97 -30.82 -23.31
C LEU A 14 22.38 -30.63 -21.91
N GLU A 15 22.90 -29.62 -21.22
CA GLU A 15 22.29 -29.08 -20.00
C GLU A 15 21.39 -27.93 -20.38
N MET A 16 20.16 -27.98 -19.90
CA MET A 16 19.17 -26.94 -20.14
C MET A 16 18.60 -26.46 -18.82
N GLY A 17 18.65 -25.15 -18.61
CA GLY A 17 17.89 -24.47 -17.54
C GLY A 17 16.57 -23.95 -18.10
N SER A 18 15.49 -24.13 -17.35
CA SER A 18 14.18 -23.54 -17.65
C SER A 18 13.76 -22.68 -16.46
N TYR A 19 13.48 -21.41 -16.72
CA TYR A 19 13.12 -20.43 -15.70
C TYR A 19 11.79 -19.81 -16.05
N GLY A 20 10.95 -19.61 -15.04
CA GLY A 20 9.64 -18.97 -15.22
C GLY A 20 9.19 -18.28 -13.95
N ILE A 21 8.46 -17.17 -14.10
CA ILE A 21 7.82 -16.43 -13.03
C ILE A 21 6.32 -16.46 -13.24
N GLY A 22 5.59 -17.04 -12.28
CA GLY A 22 4.13 -16.96 -12.23
C GLY A 22 3.69 -15.65 -11.60
N ILE A 23 3.30 -14.66 -12.40
CA ILE A 23 2.97 -13.31 -11.92
C ILE A 23 1.85 -13.33 -10.88
N SER A 24 0.77 -14.08 -11.11
CA SER A 24 -0.32 -14.21 -10.14
C SER A 24 0.10 -14.94 -8.86
N ARG A 25 1.00 -15.91 -8.96
CA ARG A 25 1.56 -16.59 -7.78
C ARG A 25 2.50 -15.70 -6.98
N LEU A 26 3.18 -14.75 -7.65
CA LEU A 26 4.09 -13.80 -7.01
C LEU A 26 3.35 -12.94 -5.98
N VAL A 27 2.10 -12.55 -6.24
CA VAL A 27 1.26 -11.83 -5.27
C VAL A 27 1.15 -12.60 -3.96
N GLY A 28 0.82 -13.89 -4.02
CA GLY A 28 0.77 -14.76 -2.84
C GLY A 28 2.13 -14.87 -2.13
N GLY A 29 3.24 -14.97 -2.90
CA GLY A 29 4.59 -15.02 -2.35
C GLY A 29 5.00 -13.73 -1.63
N ILE A 30 4.59 -12.56 -2.13
CA ILE A 30 4.84 -11.27 -1.49
C ILE A 30 4.06 -11.18 -0.18
N ILE A 31 2.79 -11.57 -0.18
CA ILE A 31 1.95 -11.57 1.02
C ILE A 31 2.53 -12.49 2.09
N GLU A 32 2.93 -13.71 1.71
CA GLU A 32 3.52 -14.68 2.63
C GLU A 32 4.83 -14.18 3.26
N ALA A 33 5.63 -13.42 2.50
CA ALA A 33 6.88 -12.84 2.98
C ALA A 33 6.71 -11.54 3.78
N SER A 34 5.55 -10.87 3.66
CA SER A 34 5.34 -9.51 4.17
C SER A 34 3.96 -9.35 4.80
N HIS A 35 3.75 -9.97 5.95
CA HIS A 35 2.52 -9.85 6.74
C HIS A 35 2.81 -9.91 8.25
N ASP A 36 1.82 -9.57 9.05
CA ASP A 36 1.78 -9.77 10.50
C ASP A 36 0.42 -10.33 10.93
N ALA A 37 0.16 -10.39 12.24
CA ALA A 37 -1.10 -10.87 12.78
C ALA A 37 -2.33 -10.01 12.42
N ASN A 38 -2.11 -8.77 11.96
CA ASN A 38 -3.18 -7.83 11.61
C ASN A 38 -3.50 -7.82 10.11
N GLY A 39 -2.62 -8.36 9.27
CA GLY A 39 -2.80 -8.43 7.83
C GLY A 39 -1.54 -8.23 7.01
N ILE A 40 -1.71 -7.81 5.78
CA ILE A 40 -0.64 -7.62 4.80
C ILE A 40 0.22 -6.39 5.17
N ILE A 41 1.51 -6.46 4.83
CA ILE A 41 2.44 -5.32 4.86
C ILE A 41 3.06 -5.19 3.48
N TRP A 42 2.37 -4.52 2.55
CA TRP A 42 2.88 -4.38 1.20
C TRP A 42 4.20 -3.62 1.17
N PRO A 43 5.23 -4.13 0.46
CA PRO A 43 6.33 -3.28 0.02
C PRO A 43 5.79 -2.16 -0.89
N GLU A 44 6.25 -0.93 -0.71
CA GLU A 44 5.71 0.24 -1.41
C GLU A 44 5.72 0.08 -2.94
N SER A 45 6.77 -0.55 -3.49
CA SER A 45 6.92 -0.76 -4.94
C SER A 45 5.87 -1.67 -5.59
N VAL A 46 5.10 -2.43 -4.81
CA VAL A 46 4.10 -3.39 -5.30
C VAL A 46 2.76 -3.26 -4.56
N ALA A 47 2.61 -2.24 -3.76
CA ALA A 47 1.35 -1.95 -3.07
C ALA A 47 0.25 -1.61 -4.09
N PRO A 48 -0.94 -2.23 -4.00
CA PRO A 48 -2.06 -1.90 -4.89
C PRO A 48 -2.61 -0.49 -4.64
N PHE A 49 -2.41 0.03 -3.44
CA PHE A 49 -2.71 1.40 -3.03
C PHE A 49 -1.58 1.89 -2.14
N HIS A 50 -1.07 3.09 -2.38
CA HIS A 50 -0.04 3.70 -1.54
C HIS A 50 -0.63 4.35 -0.29
N VAL A 51 -1.83 4.92 -0.44
CA VAL A 51 -2.50 5.69 0.61
C VAL A 51 -3.88 5.10 0.90
N GLY A 52 -4.16 4.87 2.18
CA GLY A 52 -5.50 4.58 2.69
C GLY A 52 -6.04 5.78 3.44
N LEU A 53 -7.14 6.35 2.98
CA LEU A 53 -7.79 7.50 3.62
C LEU A 53 -8.92 7.01 4.50
N VAL A 54 -8.88 7.35 5.78
CA VAL A 54 -9.87 6.96 6.79
C VAL A 54 -10.55 8.19 7.36
N ASN A 55 -11.81 8.39 7.01
CA ASN A 55 -12.64 9.42 7.64
C ASN A 55 -13.34 8.84 8.88
N LEU A 56 -13.00 9.35 10.07
CA LEU A 56 -13.57 8.89 11.33
C LEU A 56 -14.97 9.45 11.62
N ARG A 57 -15.39 10.48 10.90
CA ARG A 57 -16.67 11.18 11.06
C ARG A 57 -17.35 11.41 9.73
N GLN A 58 -17.70 10.32 9.05
CA GLN A 58 -18.51 10.38 7.85
C GLN A 58 -19.84 11.13 8.12
N GLY A 59 -20.17 12.10 7.25
CA GLY A 59 -21.32 12.98 7.40
C GLY A 59 -21.04 14.26 8.20
N ASP A 60 -19.85 14.44 8.76
CA ASP A 60 -19.37 15.72 9.28
C ASP A 60 -18.80 16.55 8.13
N GLY A 61 -19.46 17.66 7.79
CA GLY A 61 -19.11 18.43 6.59
C GLY A 61 -17.70 19.02 6.60
N ALA A 62 -17.07 19.20 7.76
CA ALA A 62 -15.67 19.66 7.85
C ALA A 62 -14.72 18.50 7.57
N CYS A 63 -14.94 17.33 8.18
CA CYS A 63 -14.15 16.13 7.94
C CYS A 63 -14.29 15.65 6.48
N ASP A 64 -15.50 15.65 5.94
CA ASP A 64 -15.77 15.22 4.56
C ASP A 64 -15.04 16.12 3.54
N LYS A 65 -15.08 17.43 3.70
CA LYS A 65 -14.34 18.37 2.82
C LYS A 65 -12.84 18.15 2.84
N VAL A 66 -12.27 17.92 4.04
CA VAL A 66 -10.84 17.63 4.17
C VAL A 66 -10.50 16.30 3.49
N ALA A 67 -11.33 15.27 3.70
CA ALA A 67 -11.15 13.96 3.07
C ALA A 67 -11.18 14.04 1.54
N GLU A 68 -12.18 14.71 0.97
CA GLU A 68 -12.31 14.91 -0.47
C GLU A 68 -11.15 15.71 -1.05
N SER A 69 -10.69 16.75 -0.34
CA SER A 69 -9.55 17.56 -0.75
C SER A 69 -8.26 16.73 -0.80
N ILE A 70 -8.01 15.90 0.23
CA ILE A 70 -6.82 15.03 0.27
C ILE A 70 -6.92 13.96 -0.81
N PHE A 71 -8.07 13.30 -0.94
CA PHE A 71 -8.30 12.28 -1.97
C PHE A 71 -7.99 12.83 -3.37
N SER A 72 -8.55 13.99 -3.70
CA SER A 72 -8.38 14.61 -5.02
C SER A 72 -6.92 15.00 -5.29
N LYS A 73 -6.22 15.52 -4.28
CA LYS A 73 -4.82 15.94 -4.42
C LYS A 73 -3.88 14.73 -4.56
N VAL A 74 -4.07 13.68 -3.75
CA VAL A 74 -3.25 12.45 -3.86
C VAL A 74 -3.45 11.78 -5.21
N ALA A 75 -4.69 11.69 -5.69
CA ALA A 75 -4.98 11.18 -7.02
C ALA A 75 -4.34 12.02 -8.14
N ALA A 76 -4.32 13.36 -7.99
CA ALA A 76 -3.69 14.27 -8.94
C ALA A 76 -2.16 14.12 -8.99
N LEU A 77 -1.52 13.69 -7.89
CA LEU A 77 -0.10 13.33 -7.84
C LEU A 77 0.21 11.98 -8.50
N GLY A 78 -0.82 11.25 -8.96
CA GLY A 78 -0.65 9.94 -9.58
C GLY A 78 -0.45 8.79 -8.58
N SER A 79 -0.65 9.02 -7.30
CA SER A 79 -0.59 7.97 -6.28
C SER A 79 -1.95 7.27 -6.16
N ASP A 80 -1.91 5.93 -6.11
CA ASP A 80 -3.11 5.13 -5.89
C ASP A 80 -3.60 5.27 -4.45
N ILE A 81 -4.86 5.67 -4.29
CA ILE A 81 -5.49 5.93 -3.01
C ILE A 81 -6.80 5.16 -2.87
N ILE A 82 -7.04 4.56 -1.71
CA ILE A 82 -8.32 3.98 -1.32
C ILE A 82 -8.95 4.80 -0.19
N TYR A 83 -10.23 5.14 -0.33
CA TYR A 83 -10.97 5.91 0.65
C TYR A 83 -12.03 5.05 1.35
N ASP A 84 -11.94 4.96 2.69
CA ASP A 84 -12.98 4.33 3.51
C ASP A 84 -14.00 5.38 3.96
N ASP A 85 -15.05 5.50 3.17
CA ASP A 85 -16.20 6.39 3.40
C ASP A 85 -17.39 5.71 4.12
N ARG A 86 -17.20 4.47 4.59
CA ARG A 86 -18.26 3.73 5.29
C ARG A 86 -18.61 4.37 6.63
N THR A 87 -19.87 4.23 7.05
CA THR A 87 -20.35 4.63 8.38
C THR A 87 -20.04 3.58 9.44
N GLU A 88 -18.78 3.14 9.50
CA GLU A 88 -18.31 2.13 10.44
C GLU A 88 -17.54 2.74 11.62
N ARG A 89 -17.37 1.96 12.69
CA ARG A 89 -16.56 2.37 13.85
C ARG A 89 -15.08 2.46 13.43
N ALA A 90 -14.37 3.42 14.02
CA ALA A 90 -12.95 3.66 13.75
C ALA A 90 -12.10 2.38 13.80
N GLY A 91 -12.30 1.52 14.81
CA GLY A 91 -11.57 0.26 14.94
C GLY A 91 -11.80 -0.70 13.76
N ALA A 92 -13.01 -0.75 13.20
CA ALA A 92 -13.30 -1.60 12.03
C ALA A 92 -12.63 -1.05 10.77
N LYS A 93 -12.60 0.28 10.59
CA LYS A 93 -11.90 0.94 9.48
C LYS A 93 -10.39 0.68 9.56
N PHE A 94 -9.78 0.85 10.74
CA PHE A 94 -8.35 0.56 10.93
C PHE A 94 -8.02 -0.92 10.67
N ALA A 95 -8.82 -1.84 11.19
CA ALA A 95 -8.63 -3.26 10.95
C ALA A 95 -8.73 -3.61 9.45
N THR A 96 -9.64 -2.97 8.72
CA THR A 96 -9.75 -3.14 7.26
C THR A 96 -8.50 -2.63 6.55
N MET A 97 -7.99 -1.44 6.88
CA MET A 97 -6.80 -0.88 6.27
C MET A 97 -5.54 -1.69 6.62
N ASP A 98 -5.43 -2.18 7.86
CA ASP A 98 -4.34 -3.05 8.26
C ASP A 98 -4.40 -4.41 7.55
N LEU A 99 -5.61 -4.98 7.36
CA LEU A 99 -5.80 -6.22 6.61
C LEU A 99 -5.43 -6.09 5.14
N ILE A 100 -5.85 -5.00 4.48
CA ILE A 100 -5.47 -4.68 3.09
C ILE A 100 -3.97 -4.43 3.01
N GLY A 101 -3.36 -3.87 4.06
CA GLY A 101 -1.92 -3.65 4.16
C GLY A 101 -1.42 -2.39 3.46
N VAL A 102 -2.26 -1.36 3.36
CA VAL A 102 -1.89 -0.08 2.72
C VAL A 102 -0.72 0.56 3.45
N PRO A 103 0.39 0.94 2.76
CA PRO A 103 1.61 1.47 3.38
C PRO A 103 1.40 2.67 4.29
N TYR A 104 0.62 3.65 3.85
CA TYR A 104 0.33 4.87 4.59
C TYR A 104 -1.16 5.05 4.80
N GLN A 105 -1.58 5.18 6.06
CA GLN A 105 -2.98 5.41 6.42
C GLN A 105 -3.14 6.84 6.90
N VAL A 106 -3.89 7.65 6.16
CA VAL A 106 -4.24 9.04 6.50
C VAL A 106 -5.55 9.04 7.25
N ILE A 107 -5.51 9.53 8.47
CA ILE A 107 -6.62 9.50 9.41
C ILE A 107 -7.15 10.92 9.59
N ILE A 108 -8.43 11.10 9.29
CA ILE A 108 -9.12 12.37 9.42
C ILE A 108 -10.16 12.26 10.53
N GLY A 109 -10.03 13.13 11.51
CA GLY A 109 -10.98 13.26 12.59
C GLY A 109 -11.19 14.72 13.00
N PRO A 110 -12.26 15.06 13.75
CA PRO A 110 -12.60 16.44 14.08
C PRO A 110 -11.44 17.20 14.74
N LYS A 111 -10.73 16.57 15.67
CA LYS A 111 -9.60 17.20 16.38
C LYS A 111 -8.45 17.59 15.45
N GLY A 112 -8.17 16.77 14.43
CA GLY A 112 -7.15 17.08 13.42
C GLY A 112 -7.62 18.21 12.51
N VAL A 113 -8.88 18.19 12.09
CA VAL A 113 -9.48 19.23 11.25
C VAL A 113 -9.45 20.58 11.96
N ASP A 114 -9.79 20.65 13.25
CA ASP A 114 -9.73 21.88 14.05
C ASP A 114 -8.32 22.46 14.14
N LYS A 115 -7.30 21.59 14.15
CA LYS A 115 -5.89 21.99 14.21
C LYS A 115 -5.25 22.16 12.81
N ASN A 116 -5.99 21.88 11.76
CA ASN A 116 -5.48 21.84 10.38
C ASN A 116 -4.30 20.85 10.19
N VAL A 117 -4.38 19.68 10.82
CA VAL A 117 -3.43 18.59 10.71
C VAL A 117 -4.13 17.27 10.41
N ILE A 118 -3.37 16.33 9.88
CA ILE A 118 -3.77 14.94 9.67
C ILE A 118 -2.84 14.02 10.44
N GLU A 119 -3.35 12.86 10.84
CA GLU A 119 -2.52 11.80 11.39
C GLU A 119 -2.17 10.83 10.26
N VAL A 120 -0.89 10.51 10.10
CA VAL A 120 -0.39 9.55 9.10
C VAL A 120 0.25 8.39 9.83
N LYS A 121 -0.33 7.19 9.66
CA LYS A 121 0.21 5.94 10.21
C LYS A 121 0.97 5.18 9.13
N ASN A 122 2.21 4.80 9.41
CA ASN A 122 2.97 3.89 8.57
C ASN A 122 2.64 2.43 8.97
N ARG A 123 2.13 1.64 8.04
CA ARG A 123 1.70 0.25 8.28
C ARG A 123 2.85 -0.65 8.72
N LYS A 124 4.01 -0.49 8.13
CA LYS A 124 5.19 -1.34 8.39
C LYS A 124 5.78 -1.13 9.79
N THR A 125 5.85 0.13 10.23
CA THR A 125 6.45 0.48 11.51
C THR A 125 5.45 0.58 12.65
N GLY A 126 4.15 0.72 12.32
CA GLY A 126 3.07 1.01 13.26
C GLY A 126 3.11 2.41 13.87
N LYS A 127 4.06 3.27 13.45
CA LYS A 127 4.17 4.63 13.95
C LYS A 127 3.15 5.54 13.32
N SER A 128 2.57 6.43 14.12
CA SER A 128 1.68 7.51 13.70
C SER A 128 2.33 8.86 14.00
N GLU A 129 2.18 9.80 13.07
CA GLU A 129 2.66 11.17 13.20
C GLU A 129 1.60 12.17 12.78
N GLU A 130 1.42 13.25 13.56
CA GLU A 130 0.60 14.40 13.12
C GLU A 130 1.46 15.28 12.22
N MET A 131 0.92 15.65 11.06
CA MET A 131 1.58 16.55 10.13
C MET A 131 0.60 17.48 9.41
N SER A 132 1.10 18.58 8.84
CA SER A 132 0.28 19.45 8.00
C SER A 132 -0.02 18.79 6.66
N HIS A 133 -1.08 19.25 5.99
CA HIS A 133 -1.45 18.75 4.66
C HIS A 133 -0.30 18.93 3.65
N ASP A 134 0.36 20.09 3.67
CA ASP A 134 1.47 20.39 2.75
C ASP A 134 2.69 19.48 3.00
N ALA A 135 3.00 19.20 4.29
CA ALA A 135 4.07 18.28 4.64
C ALA A 135 3.78 16.85 4.11
N PHE A 136 2.52 16.41 4.20
CA PHE A 136 2.11 15.12 3.67
C PHE A 136 2.21 15.04 2.14
N PHE A 137 1.77 16.08 1.42
CA PHE A 137 1.89 16.08 -0.04
C PHE A 137 3.35 16.10 -0.51
N ASN A 138 4.20 16.89 0.15
CA ASN A 138 5.64 16.90 -0.14
C ASN A 138 6.30 15.55 0.15
N PHE A 139 5.83 14.85 1.18
CA PHE A 139 6.29 13.49 1.50
C PHE A 139 5.91 12.47 0.41
N LEU A 140 4.73 12.60 -0.21
CA LEU A 140 4.29 11.69 -1.27
C LEU A 140 4.97 11.97 -2.62
N ASP A 141 5.42 13.20 -2.85
CA ASP A 141 6.07 13.64 -4.11
C ASP A 141 7.60 13.38 -4.11
N ALA A 142 8.17 12.96 -3.00
CA ALA A 142 9.60 12.73 -2.82
C ALA A 142 10.03 11.31 -3.21
#